data_dc1010be488616a94137fc1aa10db690
#
_entry.id   dc1010be488616a94137fc1aa10db690
#
_cell.length_a   1.000
_cell.length_b   1.000
_cell.length_c   1.000
_cell.angle_alpha   90.00
_cell.angle_beta   90.00
_cell.angle_gamma   90.00
#
_symmetry.space_group_name_H-M   'P 1'
#
loop_
_entity.id
_entity.type
_entity.pdbx_description
1 polymer ?
#
loop_
_entity_poly.entity_id
_entity_poly.type
_entity_poly.pdbx_seq_one_letter_code
_entity_poly.pdbx_strand_id
1 'polypeptide(L)'
;MMENIPVIKLGLVAVSRDCFPIALSEKRRAAIAAKCGQKKLDIVEIKTTVENEKDMLKAVEELNAAGCNAACVFLGNFGPETPETLIAAKFDGPVMFVAAAEGDGDMINGRGDAY
;
A
#
# COMPACT_ATOMS: atom_id res chain seq x y z
N MET A 1 -12.50 -17.06 28.74
CA MET A 1 -11.07 -16.65 28.77
C MET A 1 -10.93 -15.31 28.06
N MET A 2 -10.36 -14.34 28.72
CA MET A 2 -10.07 -13.06 28.08
C MET A 2 -8.78 -13.18 27.27
N GLU A 3 -8.89 -12.92 25.96
CA GLU A 3 -7.73 -12.87 25.10
C GLU A 3 -7.32 -11.40 24.92
N ASN A 4 -6.06 -11.13 25.22
CA ASN A 4 -5.48 -9.80 25.08
C ASN A 4 -4.89 -9.59 23.66
N ILE A 5 -5.55 -10.17 22.67
CA ILE A 5 -5.13 -10.06 21.28
C ILE A 5 -5.97 -8.96 20.62
N PRO A 6 -5.36 -7.88 20.14
CA PRO A 6 -6.11 -6.83 19.46
C PRO A 6 -6.67 -7.35 18.13
N VAL A 7 -7.87 -6.92 17.80
CA VAL A 7 -8.45 -7.16 16.47
C VAL A 7 -7.81 -6.16 15.52
N ILE A 8 -7.06 -6.67 14.55
CA ILE A 8 -6.36 -5.84 13.57
C ILE A 8 -7.20 -5.77 12.30
N LYS A 9 -7.49 -4.55 11.87
CA LYS A 9 -8.09 -4.27 10.57
C LYS A 9 -7.07 -3.51 9.74
N LEU A 10 -6.38 -4.24 8.87
CA LEU A 10 -5.27 -3.75 8.09
C LEU A 10 -5.75 -3.19 6.75
N GLY A 11 -5.38 -1.95 6.47
CA GLY A 11 -5.57 -1.35 5.14
C GLY A 11 -4.33 -1.48 4.29
N LEU A 12 -4.49 -1.81 3.02
CA LEU A 12 -3.42 -1.92 2.04
C LEU A 12 -3.47 -0.74 1.08
N VAL A 13 -2.44 0.10 1.12
CA VAL A 13 -2.30 1.30 0.28
C VAL A 13 -1.16 1.08 -0.69
N ALA A 14 -1.41 1.25 -1.99
CA ALA A 14 -0.36 1.23 -3.00
C ALA A 14 0.07 2.65 -3.37
N VAL A 15 1.34 2.81 -3.70
CA VAL A 15 1.92 4.06 -4.17
C VAL A 15 2.48 3.88 -5.59
N SER A 16 2.56 4.97 -6.33
CA SER A 16 3.15 4.99 -7.67
C SER A 16 3.73 6.37 -7.93
N ARG A 17 4.85 6.41 -8.63
CA ARG A 17 5.40 7.67 -9.14
C ARG A 17 4.91 7.90 -10.57
N ASP A 18 4.63 9.13 -10.93
CA ASP A 18 4.06 9.53 -12.23
C ASP A 18 4.84 9.04 -13.44
N CYS A 19 6.15 8.86 -13.33
CA CYS A 19 7.00 8.35 -14.42
C CYS A 19 7.07 6.81 -14.48
N PHE A 20 6.38 6.10 -13.57
CA PHE A 20 6.30 4.64 -13.54
C PHE A 20 4.87 4.17 -13.84
N PRO A 21 4.70 2.92 -14.30
CA PRO A 21 3.36 2.45 -14.67
C PRO A 21 2.47 2.22 -13.44
N ILE A 22 1.51 3.09 -13.21
CA ILE A 22 0.55 2.99 -12.11
C ILE A 22 -0.21 1.65 -12.15
N ALA A 23 -0.54 1.17 -13.36
CA ALA A 23 -1.24 -0.09 -13.54
C ALA A 23 -0.48 -1.28 -12.95
N LEU A 24 0.85 -1.25 -12.96
CA LEU A 24 1.67 -2.28 -12.35
C LEU A 24 1.52 -2.30 -10.83
N SER A 25 1.54 -1.12 -10.20
CA SER A 25 1.33 -0.99 -8.76
C SER A 25 -0.06 -1.47 -8.35
N GLU A 26 -1.08 -1.08 -9.10
CA GLU A 26 -2.47 -1.49 -8.86
C GLU A 26 -2.66 -3.00 -9.04
N LYS A 27 -2.06 -3.58 -10.07
CA LYS A 27 -2.08 -5.02 -10.31
C LYS A 27 -1.42 -5.79 -9.16
N ARG A 28 -0.29 -5.29 -8.69
CA ARG A 28 0.43 -5.91 -7.56
C ARG A 28 -0.36 -5.79 -6.26
N ARG A 29 -1.00 -4.65 -6.01
CA ARG A 29 -1.90 -4.47 -4.87
C ARG A 29 -3.05 -5.49 -4.91
N ALA A 30 -3.69 -5.63 -6.04
CA ALA A 30 -4.78 -6.60 -6.22
C ALA A 30 -4.31 -8.04 -5.99
N ALA A 31 -3.10 -8.38 -6.44
CA ALA A 31 -2.52 -9.71 -6.23
C ALA A 31 -2.26 -9.99 -4.74
N ILE A 32 -1.77 -8.99 -4.00
CA ILE A 32 -1.57 -9.10 -2.55
C ILE A 32 -2.91 -9.31 -1.85
N ALA A 33 -3.92 -8.50 -2.20
CA ALA A 33 -5.25 -8.62 -1.61
C ALA A 33 -5.85 -10.00 -1.86
N ALA A 34 -5.73 -10.53 -3.08
CA ALA A 34 -6.19 -11.87 -3.43
C ALA A 34 -5.44 -12.95 -2.64
N LYS A 35 -4.13 -12.82 -2.50
CA LYS A 35 -3.31 -13.78 -1.73
C LYS A 35 -3.68 -13.79 -0.25
N CYS A 36 -3.91 -12.62 0.32
CA CYS A 36 -4.39 -12.49 1.69
C CYS A 36 -5.74 -13.17 1.87
N GLY A 37 -6.67 -12.99 0.93
CA GLY A 37 -7.96 -13.66 0.93
C GLY A 37 -7.83 -15.19 0.91
N GLN A 38 -6.92 -15.71 0.08
CA GLN A 38 -6.62 -17.15 0.05
C GLN A 38 -6.09 -17.69 1.38
N LYS A 39 -5.33 -16.87 2.09
CA LYS A 39 -4.77 -17.22 3.41
C LYS A 39 -5.72 -16.87 4.56
N LYS A 40 -6.93 -16.43 4.28
CA LYS A 40 -7.94 -16.00 5.26
C LYS A 40 -7.44 -14.86 6.14
N LEU A 41 -6.58 -14.01 5.59
CA LEU A 41 -6.16 -12.76 6.21
C LEU A 41 -7.10 -11.66 5.74
N ASP A 42 -7.80 -11.04 6.68
CA ASP A 42 -8.75 -9.98 6.40
C ASP A 42 -8.01 -8.65 6.25
N ILE A 43 -7.98 -8.13 5.02
CA ILE A 43 -7.41 -6.83 4.73
C ILE A 43 -8.39 -5.99 3.92
N VAL A 44 -8.27 -4.67 4.05
CA VAL A 44 -9.03 -3.69 3.27
C VAL A 44 -8.12 -3.17 2.15
N GLU A 45 -8.48 -3.44 0.91
CA GLU A 45 -7.78 -2.88 -0.24
C GLU A 45 -8.22 -1.43 -0.44
N ILE A 46 -7.31 -0.48 -0.20
CA ILE A 46 -7.59 0.94 -0.42
C ILE A 46 -7.53 1.23 -1.91
N LYS A 47 -8.56 1.85 -2.44
CA LYS A 47 -8.71 2.03 -3.90
C LYS A 47 -7.84 3.14 -4.44
N THR A 48 -7.59 4.19 -3.67
CA THR A 48 -6.70 5.27 -4.07
C THR A 48 -5.27 4.80 -4.14
N THR A 49 -4.65 4.94 -5.30
CA THR A 49 -3.20 4.76 -5.47
C THR A 49 -2.54 6.11 -5.26
N VAL A 50 -1.55 6.17 -4.38
CA VAL A 50 -0.95 7.43 -3.94
C VAL A 50 0.18 7.83 -4.86
N GLU A 51 -0.02 8.94 -5.59
CA GLU A 51 1.00 9.54 -6.46
C GLU A 51 1.41 10.94 -6.00
N ASN A 52 0.63 11.54 -5.13
CA ASN A 52 0.83 12.91 -4.65
C ASN A 52 0.15 13.11 -3.28
N GLU A 53 0.29 14.30 -2.72
CA GLU A 53 -0.25 14.64 -1.41
C GLU A 53 -1.79 14.62 -1.36
N LYS A 54 -2.46 14.95 -2.45
CA LYS A 54 -3.93 14.87 -2.52
C LYS A 54 -4.41 13.43 -2.43
N ASP A 55 -3.73 12.55 -3.16
CA ASP A 55 -4.04 11.12 -3.10
C ASP A 55 -3.75 10.56 -1.71
N MET A 56 -2.67 11.01 -1.08
CA MET A 56 -2.34 10.62 0.29
C MET A 56 -3.48 10.97 1.26
N LEU A 57 -4.03 12.17 1.16
CA LEU A 57 -5.16 12.58 2.01
C LEU A 57 -6.39 11.69 1.76
N LYS A 58 -6.69 11.37 0.50
CA LYS A 58 -7.79 10.46 0.16
C LYS A 58 -7.55 9.06 0.72
N ALA A 59 -6.34 8.54 0.60
CA ALA A 59 -6.01 7.22 1.12
C ALA A 59 -6.18 7.16 2.65
N VAL A 60 -5.75 8.19 3.37
CA VAL A 60 -5.95 8.28 4.83
C VAL A 60 -7.44 8.36 5.18
N GLU A 61 -8.22 9.13 4.42
CA GLU A 61 -9.68 9.17 4.59
C GLU A 61 -10.32 7.80 4.39
N GLU A 62 -9.91 7.07 3.34
CA GLU A 62 -10.41 5.73 3.08
C GLU A 62 -10.06 4.76 4.21
N LEU A 63 -8.82 4.82 4.72
CA LEU A 63 -8.39 4.02 5.86
C LEU A 63 -9.27 4.27 7.08
N ASN A 64 -9.52 5.54 7.39
CA ASN A 64 -10.34 5.93 8.52
C ASN A 64 -11.81 5.52 8.34
N ALA A 65 -12.37 5.76 7.15
CA ALA A 65 -13.76 5.41 6.83
C ALA A 65 -13.99 3.90 6.89
N ALA A 66 -13.00 3.10 6.50
CA ALA A 66 -13.06 1.64 6.59
C ALA A 66 -12.84 1.12 8.01
N GLY A 67 -12.47 1.98 8.95
CA GLY A 67 -12.19 1.57 10.33
C GLY A 67 -10.88 0.83 10.51
N CYS A 68 -9.91 1.04 9.61
CA CYS A 68 -8.59 0.43 9.72
C CYS A 68 -7.84 0.96 10.93
N ASN A 69 -7.22 0.06 11.68
CA ASN A 69 -6.38 0.41 12.83
C ASN A 69 -4.88 0.11 12.60
N ALA A 70 -4.55 -0.38 11.42
CA ALA A 70 -3.19 -0.56 10.95
C ALA A 70 -3.15 -0.36 9.44
N ALA A 71 -2.02 0.02 8.90
CA ALA A 71 -1.86 0.23 7.46
C ALA A 71 -0.56 -0.39 6.96
N CYS A 72 -0.63 -0.91 5.75
CA CYS A 72 0.52 -1.36 4.98
C CYS A 72 0.64 -0.46 3.76
N VAL A 73 1.74 0.25 3.65
CA VAL A 73 2.08 1.04 2.47
C VAL A 73 2.92 0.19 1.55
N PHE A 74 2.33 -0.20 0.43
CA PHE A 74 2.96 -1.10 -0.53
C PHE A 74 3.60 -0.29 -1.65
N LEU A 75 4.91 -0.41 -1.74
CA LEU A 75 5.73 0.25 -2.75
C LEU A 75 5.75 -0.64 -4.01
N GLY A 76 4.67 -0.57 -4.78
CA GLY A 76 4.47 -1.43 -5.96
C GLY A 76 5.31 -1.05 -7.15
N ASN A 77 5.81 0.18 -7.17
CA ASN A 77 6.87 0.68 -8.03
C ASN A 77 7.61 1.78 -7.25
N PHE A 78 8.50 2.52 -7.91
CA PHE A 78 9.26 3.60 -7.28
C PHE A 78 8.32 4.78 -6.92
N GLY A 79 7.76 4.78 -5.72
CA GLY A 79 6.80 5.77 -5.27
C GLY A 79 7.41 7.12 -4.86
N PRO A 80 6.58 8.15 -4.69
CA PRO A 80 7.02 9.47 -4.22
C PRO A 80 7.23 9.46 -2.71
N GLU A 81 8.42 9.78 -2.26
CA GLU A 81 8.84 9.64 -0.84
C GLU A 81 8.00 10.51 0.11
N THR A 82 7.68 11.73 -0.28
CA THR A 82 6.94 12.65 0.60
C THR A 82 5.51 12.16 0.88
N PRO A 83 4.65 11.90 -0.13
CA PRO A 83 3.30 11.41 0.16
C PRO A 83 3.28 10.06 0.88
N GLU A 84 4.17 9.13 0.51
CA GLU A 84 4.17 7.82 1.17
C GLU A 84 4.57 7.89 2.64
N THR A 85 5.51 8.76 3.00
CA THR A 85 5.90 8.94 4.41
C THR A 85 4.86 9.73 5.19
N LEU A 86 4.15 10.66 4.56
CA LEU A 86 3.07 11.41 5.20
C LEU A 86 1.87 10.54 5.58
N ILE A 87 1.66 9.42 4.90
CA ILE A 87 0.65 8.43 5.31
C ILE A 87 0.95 7.98 6.75
N ALA A 88 2.20 7.63 7.02
CA ALA A 88 2.61 7.20 8.36
C ALA A 88 2.47 8.31 9.40
N ALA A 89 2.72 9.56 9.01
CA ALA A 89 2.61 10.69 9.93
C ALA A 89 1.15 11.07 10.23
N LYS A 90 0.23 10.89 9.30
CA LYS A 90 -1.17 11.31 9.42
C LYS A 90 -2.12 10.21 9.84
N PHE A 91 -1.79 8.96 9.57
CA PHE A 91 -2.61 7.83 9.98
C PHE A 91 -2.39 7.54 11.47
N ASP A 92 -3.48 7.42 12.23
CA ASP A 92 -3.42 7.09 13.66
C ASP A 92 -3.38 5.57 13.83
N GLY A 93 -2.20 5.03 13.85
CA GLY A 93 -1.97 3.59 14.01
C GLY A 93 -0.62 3.16 13.44
N PRO A 94 -0.23 1.90 13.65
CA PRO A 94 1.01 1.38 13.10
C PRO A 94 0.97 1.30 11.57
N VAL A 95 2.09 1.62 10.94
CA VAL A 95 2.26 1.56 9.49
C VAL A 95 3.48 0.72 9.16
N MET A 96 3.30 -0.21 8.24
CA MET A 96 4.38 -1.04 7.71
C MET A 96 4.61 -0.67 6.24
N PHE A 97 5.85 -0.51 5.86
CA PHE A 97 6.24 -0.31 4.46
C PHE A 97 6.73 -1.64 3.88
N VAL A 98 6.21 -2.00 2.72
CA VAL A 98 6.57 -3.24 2.02
C VAL A 98 6.90 -2.91 0.58
N ALA A 99 8.13 -3.19 0.17
CA ALA A 99 8.57 -2.97 -1.21
C ALA A 99 8.34 -4.23 -2.06
N ALA A 100 7.91 -4.02 -3.29
CA ALA A 100 7.87 -5.08 -4.28
C ALA A 100 9.29 -5.45 -4.69
N ALA A 101 9.56 -6.73 -4.83
CA ALA A 101 10.81 -7.17 -5.45
C ALA A 101 10.79 -6.83 -6.94
N GLU A 102 11.92 -6.42 -7.47
CA GLU A 102 12.08 -6.30 -8.91
C GLU A 102 11.98 -7.68 -9.57
N GLY A 103 11.53 -7.71 -10.82
CA GLY A 103 11.61 -8.91 -11.64
C GLY A 103 13.04 -9.31 -11.95
N ASP A 104 13.24 -10.25 -12.85
CA ASP A 104 14.54 -10.90 -13.13
C ASP A 104 15.61 -10.00 -13.78
N GLY A 105 15.61 -8.72 -13.41
CA GLY A 105 16.57 -7.75 -13.93
C GLY A 105 16.19 -7.15 -15.26
N ASP A 106 14.95 -7.34 -15.69
CA ASP A 106 14.44 -6.73 -16.92
C ASP A 106 14.28 -5.23 -16.71
N MET A 107 15.16 -4.49 -17.31
CA MET A 107 15.13 -3.03 -17.31
C MET A 107 14.43 -2.55 -18.58
N ILE A 108 13.23 -2.01 -18.43
CA ILE A 108 12.55 -1.37 -19.55
C ILE A 108 13.04 0.08 -19.65
N ASN A 109 13.69 0.41 -20.78
CA ASN A 109 14.29 1.73 -21.01
C ASN A 109 15.29 2.15 -19.91
N GLY A 110 16.07 1.20 -19.40
CA GLY A 110 17.05 1.47 -18.37
C GLY A 110 16.48 1.71 -16.97
N ARG A 111 15.23 1.36 -16.76
CA ARG A 111 14.56 1.52 -15.46
C ARG A 111 14.05 0.17 -14.95
N GLY A 112 14.17 -0.05 -13.66
CA GLY A 112 13.54 -1.19 -13.01
C GLY A 112 12.02 -1.02 -12.93
N ASP A 113 11.34 -2.11 -12.70
CA ASP A 113 9.87 -2.13 -12.56
C ASP A 113 9.40 -1.84 -11.12
N ALA A 114 10.33 -1.87 -10.17
CA ALA A 114 10.06 -1.66 -8.74
C ALA A 114 11.28 -1.03 -8.06
N TYR A 115 11.29 -1.02 -6.75
CA TYR A 115 12.42 -0.54 -5.94
C TYR A 115 13.61 -1.47 -6.00
#